data_1f15297a657cc4238a31d481bd4601f1
#
_entry.id   1f15297a657cc4238a31d481bd4601f1
#
_cell.length_a   1.000
_cell.length_b   1.000
_cell.length_c   1.000
_cell.angle_alpha   90.00
_cell.angle_beta   90.00
_cell.angle_gamma   90.00
#
_symmetry.space_group_name_H-M   'P 1'
#
loop_
_entity.id
_entity.type
_entity.pdbx_description
1 polymer ?
#
loop_
_entity_poly.entity_id
_entity_poly.type
_entity_poly.pdbx_seq_one_letter_code
_entity_poly.pdbx_strand_id
1 'polypeptide(L)'
;MYLLDTNVISELRKAKPHGAVLAWIRAVRPDEIEIPAVVIGEIQDGAERTRKQDRAKASEIEAWLDYVMANFTVLPMNGEMFREWARLMADKSDDLSGDAMIAATARVHNLTVVTRNVKDFKTFGVKVFNPFTGK
;
A
#
# COMPACT_ATOMS: atom_id res chain seq x y z
N MET A 1 -3.20 -13.01 -6.18
CA MET A 1 -2.57 -12.37 -5.00
C MET A 1 -2.60 -10.85 -5.16
N TYR A 2 -2.76 -10.16 -4.07
CA TYR A 2 -3.06 -8.73 -4.05
C TYR A 2 -2.02 -7.97 -3.23
N LEU A 3 -1.57 -6.83 -3.75
CA LEU A 3 -0.63 -5.94 -3.08
C LEU A 3 -1.36 -4.64 -2.78
N LEU A 4 -1.52 -4.28 -1.50
CA LEU A 4 -2.35 -3.16 -1.09
C LEU A 4 -1.56 -1.86 -1.03
N ASP A 5 -2.09 -0.83 -1.69
CA ASP A 5 -1.60 0.55 -1.56
C ASP A 5 -2.07 1.15 -0.23
N THR A 6 -1.39 2.20 0.21
CA THR A 6 -1.66 2.89 1.48
C THR A 6 -3.12 3.34 1.59
N ASN A 7 -3.71 3.89 0.52
CA ASN A 7 -5.09 4.39 0.58
C ASN A 7 -6.13 3.30 0.83
N VAL A 8 -5.80 2.04 0.53
CA VAL A 8 -6.70 0.91 0.78
C VAL A 8 -6.53 0.39 2.21
N ILE A 9 -5.29 0.08 2.60
CA ILE A 9 -5.05 -0.47 3.94
C ILE A 9 -5.44 0.53 5.04
N SER A 10 -5.26 1.82 4.79
CA SER A 10 -5.61 2.89 5.73
C SER A 10 -7.12 3.01 5.99
N GLU A 11 -7.97 2.50 5.09
CA GLU A 11 -9.41 2.46 5.36
C GLU A 11 -9.74 1.62 6.59
N LEU A 12 -8.97 0.56 6.84
CA LEU A 12 -9.19 -0.32 7.99
C LEU A 12 -8.98 0.37 9.34
N ARG A 13 -8.24 1.48 9.35
CA ARG A 13 -7.96 2.25 10.57
C ARG A 13 -9.08 3.23 10.90
N LYS A 14 -9.92 3.57 9.93
CA LYS A 14 -10.99 4.56 10.12
C LYS A 14 -12.10 4.00 10.99
N ALA A 15 -12.74 4.88 11.78
CA ALA A 15 -13.91 4.52 12.56
C ALA A 15 -15.06 4.08 11.66
N LYS A 16 -15.18 4.72 10.48
CA LYS A 16 -16.19 4.37 9.46
C LYS A 16 -15.50 4.08 8.13
N PRO A 17 -14.96 2.85 7.94
CA PRO A 17 -14.31 2.48 6.68
C PRO A 17 -15.30 2.56 5.51
N HIS A 18 -14.77 2.77 4.31
CA HIS A 18 -15.58 2.71 3.10
C HIS A 18 -16.20 1.32 2.97
N GLY A 19 -17.51 1.25 2.80
CA GLY A 19 -18.24 -0.04 2.81
C GLY A 19 -17.76 -1.04 1.77
N ALA A 20 -17.52 -0.59 0.54
CA ALA A 20 -17.06 -1.48 -0.53
C ALA A 20 -15.66 -2.02 -0.26
N VAL A 21 -14.76 -1.21 0.29
CA VAL A 21 -13.40 -1.64 0.64
C VAL A 21 -13.45 -2.68 1.76
N LEU A 22 -14.23 -2.42 2.79
CA LEU A 22 -14.38 -3.35 3.90
C LEU A 22 -14.97 -4.68 3.44
N ALA A 23 -15.98 -4.65 2.58
CA ALA A 23 -16.60 -5.85 2.02
C ALA A 23 -15.59 -6.66 1.20
N TRP A 24 -14.77 -5.98 0.40
CA TRP A 24 -13.74 -6.65 -0.41
C TRP A 24 -12.69 -7.33 0.47
N ILE A 25 -12.18 -6.63 1.48
CA ILE A 25 -11.15 -7.18 2.38
C ILE A 25 -11.69 -8.39 3.14
N ARG A 26 -12.95 -8.36 3.55
CA ARG A 26 -13.59 -9.50 4.26
C ARG A 26 -13.82 -10.70 3.34
N ALA A 27 -14.00 -10.46 2.04
CA ALA A 27 -14.25 -11.51 1.07
C ALA A 27 -12.96 -12.21 0.62
N VAL A 28 -11.82 -11.54 0.68
CA VAL A 28 -10.52 -12.07 0.25
C VAL A 28 -9.86 -12.80 1.43
N ARG A 29 -9.22 -13.93 1.16
CA ARG A 29 -8.48 -14.64 2.21
C ARG A 29 -7.25 -13.82 2.63
N PRO A 30 -6.95 -13.77 3.94
CA PRO A 30 -5.77 -13.02 4.43
C PRO A 30 -4.45 -13.43 3.77
N ASP A 31 -4.29 -14.71 3.41
CA ASP A 31 -3.08 -15.21 2.75
C ASP A 31 -2.95 -14.78 1.28
N GLU A 32 -3.99 -14.17 0.73
CA GLU A 32 -3.94 -13.59 -0.62
C GLU A 32 -3.54 -12.12 -0.62
N ILE A 33 -3.38 -11.52 0.55
CA ILE A 33 -3.08 -10.09 0.72
C ILE A 33 -1.64 -9.91 1.18
N GLU A 34 -0.90 -9.06 0.49
CA GLU A 34 0.46 -8.70 0.85
C GLU A 34 0.58 -7.18 0.92
N ILE A 35 1.43 -6.70 1.83
CA ILE A 35 1.65 -5.28 2.07
C ILE A 35 3.07 -4.94 1.62
N PRO A 36 3.26 -3.96 0.71
CA PRO A 36 4.62 -3.55 0.35
C PRO A 36 5.31 -2.87 1.53
N ALA A 37 6.59 -3.15 1.74
CA ALA A 37 7.35 -2.54 2.83
C ALA A 37 7.33 -1.01 2.78
N VAL A 38 7.29 -0.40 1.58
CA VAL A 38 7.21 1.05 1.43
C VAL A 38 5.95 1.63 2.07
N VAL A 39 4.83 0.90 2.04
CA VAL A 39 3.57 1.32 2.66
C VAL A 39 3.74 1.40 4.18
N ILE A 40 4.44 0.45 4.78
CA ILE A 40 4.76 0.50 6.21
C ILE A 40 5.53 1.77 6.54
N GLY A 41 6.53 2.10 5.73
CA GLY A 41 7.32 3.33 5.89
C GLY A 41 6.49 4.59 5.74
N GLU A 42 5.58 4.64 4.78
CA GLU A 42 4.69 5.80 4.57
C GLU A 42 3.77 6.03 5.77
N ILE A 43 3.22 4.96 6.33
CA ILE A 43 2.34 5.05 7.50
C ILE A 43 3.13 5.49 8.72
N GLN A 44 4.33 4.95 8.94
CA GLN A 44 5.19 5.36 10.05
C GLN A 44 5.59 6.84 9.92
N ASP A 45 5.92 7.28 8.70
CA ASP A 45 6.21 8.69 8.44
C ASP A 45 5.02 9.57 8.83
N GLY A 46 3.81 9.15 8.49
CA GLY A 46 2.58 9.84 8.89
C GLY A 46 2.42 9.89 10.42
N ALA A 47 2.75 8.82 11.11
CA ALA A 47 2.71 8.78 12.58
C ALA A 47 3.72 9.77 13.19
N GLU A 48 4.94 9.84 12.64
CA GLU A 48 5.96 10.78 13.12
C GLU A 48 5.54 12.24 12.92
N ARG A 49 4.93 12.57 11.79
CA ARG A 49 4.39 13.92 11.55
C ARG A 49 3.26 14.25 12.52
N THR A 50 2.37 13.30 12.77
CA THR A 50 1.25 13.44 13.71
C THR A 50 1.77 13.64 15.13
N ARG A 51 2.86 12.97 15.52
CA ARG A 51 3.43 13.04 16.86
C ARG A 51 3.81 14.45 17.28
N LYS A 52 4.18 15.29 16.33
CA LYS A 52 4.53 16.69 16.59
C LYS A 52 3.36 17.51 17.12
N GLN A 53 2.13 17.08 16.84
CA GLN A 53 0.90 17.79 17.22
C GLN A 53 0.03 16.98 18.18
N ASP A 54 0.04 15.66 18.07
CA ASP A 54 -0.83 14.78 18.85
C ASP A 54 -0.15 13.44 19.09
N ARG A 55 0.48 13.28 20.25
CA ARG A 55 1.20 12.07 20.62
C ARG A 55 0.28 10.87 20.77
N ALA A 56 -0.91 11.08 21.30
CA ALA A 56 -1.88 9.99 21.49
C ALA A 56 -2.32 9.41 20.15
N LYS A 57 -2.58 10.29 19.18
CA LYS A 57 -2.96 9.88 17.83
C LYS A 57 -1.83 9.12 17.14
N ALA A 58 -0.60 9.59 17.27
CA ALA A 58 0.57 8.90 16.71
C ALA A 58 0.71 7.49 17.28
N SER A 59 0.52 7.33 18.60
CA SER A 59 0.58 6.03 19.24
C SER A 59 -0.53 5.09 18.76
N GLU A 60 -1.72 5.61 18.49
CA GLU A 60 -2.81 4.82 17.89
C GLU A 60 -2.45 4.32 16.50
N ILE A 61 -1.84 5.18 15.68
CA ILE A 61 -1.40 4.81 14.32
C ILE A 61 -0.36 3.69 14.42
N GLU A 62 0.61 3.83 15.32
CA GLU A 62 1.66 2.83 15.50
C GLU A 62 1.12 1.49 16.00
N ALA A 63 0.18 1.51 16.94
CA ALA A 63 -0.45 0.28 17.44
C ALA A 63 -1.19 -0.45 16.31
N TRP A 64 -1.89 0.30 15.47
CA TRP A 64 -2.57 -0.27 14.30
C TRP A 64 -1.55 -0.83 13.28
N LEU A 65 -0.44 -0.12 13.08
CA LEU A 65 0.62 -0.59 12.18
C LEU A 65 1.25 -1.89 12.69
N ASP A 66 1.47 -2.01 14.00
CA ASP A 66 1.94 -3.25 14.61
C ASP A 66 0.96 -4.40 14.34
N TYR A 67 -0.34 -4.12 14.44
CA TYR A 67 -1.37 -5.10 14.10
C TYR A 67 -1.27 -5.54 12.63
N VAL A 68 -1.12 -4.59 11.71
CA VAL A 68 -0.97 -4.89 10.28
C VAL A 68 0.23 -5.80 10.05
N MET A 69 1.38 -5.46 10.62
CA MET A 69 2.60 -6.26 10.46
C MET A 69 2.48 -7.66 11.06
N ALA A 70 1.68 -7.81 12.11
CA ALA A 70 1.47 -9.11 12.75
C ALA A 70 0.48 -10.00 11.98
N ASN A 71 -0.44 -9.42 11.21
CA ASN A 71 -1.54 -10.15 10.60
C ASN A 71 -1.48 -10.27 9.07
N PHE A 72 -0.63 -9.50 8.42
CA PHE A 72 -0.44 -9.57 6.96
C PHE A 72 1.01 -9.84 6.63
N THR A 73 1.25 -10.46 5.47
CA THR A 73 2.60 -10.62 4.95
C THR A 73 3.10 -9.28 4.42
N VAL A 74 4.24 -8.83 4.92
CA VAL A 74 4.91 -7.62 4.41
C VAL A 74 6.01 -8.06 3.45
N LEU A 75 5.96 -7.57 2.21
CA LEU A 75 6.97 -7.87 1.20
C LEU A 75 8.10 -6.83 1.26
N PRO A 76 9.34 -7.26 1.55
CA PRO A 76 10.48 -6.35 1.52
C PRO A 76 10.87 -6.02 0.08
N MET A 77 11.57 -4.90 -0.11
CA MET A 77 12.19 -4.57 -1.39
C MET A 77 13.66 -5.03 -1.38
N ASN A 78 14.02 -5.81 -2.37
CA ASN A 78 15.40 -6.26 -2.58
C ASN A 78 16.03 -5.57 -3.79
N GLY A 79 17.25 -5.97 -4.17
CA GLY A 79 17.95 -5.37 -5.31
C GLY A 79 17.20 -5.50 -6.62
N GLU A 80 16.56 -6.63 -6.87
CA GLU A 80 15.78 -6.84 -8.09
C GLU A 80 14.63 -5.84 -8.21
N MET A 81 13.90 -5.61 -7.12
CA MET A 81 12.80 -4.66 -7.10
C MET A 81 13.28 -3.22 -7.24
N PHE A 82 14.41 -2.86 -6.63
CA PHE A 82 14.98 -1.52 -6.80
C PHE A 82 15.49 -1.28 -8.22
N ARG A 83 16.01 -2.30 -8.90
CA ARG A 83 16.36 -2.17 -10.32
C ARG A 83 15.11 -1.92 -11.17
N GLU A 84 14.04 -2.65 -10.89
CA GLU A 84 12.76 -2.44 -11.58
C GLU A 84 12.19 -1.05 -11.31
N TRP A 85 12.24 -0.61 -10.05
CA TRP A 85 11.84 0.74 -9.66
C TRP A 85 12.58 1.81 -10.46
N ALA A 86 13.88 1.67 -10.60
CA ALA A 86 14.69 2.63 -11.37
C ALA A 86 14.27 2.67 -12.85
N ARG A 87 13.95 1.50 -13.45
CA ARG A 87 13.44 1.45 -14.82
C ARG A 87 12.10 2.15 -14.97
N LEU A 88 11.18 1.92 -14.00
CA LEU A 88 9.87 2.55 -14.01
C LEU A 88 9.94 4.07 -13.82
N MET A 89 10.92 4.55 -13.07
CA MET A 89 11.09 5.98 -12.79
C MET A 89 11.83 6.76 -13.87
N ALA A 90 12.40 6.09 -14.87
CA ALA A 90 13.31 6.73 -15.84
C ALA A 90 12.74 8.00 -16.49
N ASP A 91 11.43 8.01 -16.80
CA ASP A 91 10.77 9.15 -17.42
C ASP A 91 9.65 9.74 -16.57
N LYS A 92 9.71 9.53 -15.26
CA LYS A 92 8.65 9.93 -14.33
C LYS A 92 9.12 11.00 -13.36
N SER A 93 8.16 11.76 -12.84
CA SER A 93 8.39 12.74 -11.79
C SER A 93 8.67 12.06 -10.45
N ASP A 94 9.52 12.67 -9.63
CA ASP A 94 9.90 12.13 -8.31
C ASP A 94 8.72 11.94 -7.36
N ASP A 95 7.61 12.65 -7.57
CA ASP A 95 6.41 12.49 -6.75
C ASP A 95 5.72 11.12 -6.94
N LEU A 96 6.09 10.38 -8.01
CA LEU A 96 5.60 9.02 -8.22
C LEU A 96 6.54 7.95 -7.63
N SER A 97 7.57 8.34 -6.90
CA SER A 97 8.58 7.43 -6.36
C SER A 97 7.99 6.31 -5.51
N GLY A 98 7.09 6.65 -4.59
CA GLY A 98 6.43 5.65 -3.74
C GLY A 98 5.55 4.68 -4.52
N ASP A 99 4.75 5.19 -5.44
CA ASP A 99 3.90 4.37 -6.31
C ASP A 99 4.74 3.45 -7.19
N ALA A 100 5.86 3.95 -7.69
CA ALA A 100 6.79 3.15 -8.49
C ALA A 100 7.41 2.01 -7.70
N MET A 101 7.67 2.20 -6.40
CA MET A 101 8.17 1.12 -5.52
C MET A 101 7.11 0.02 -5.35
N ILE A 102 5.86 0.40 -5.17
CA ILE A 102 4.75 -0.57 -5.10
C ILE A 102 4.60 -1.29 -6.44
N ALA A 103 4.63 -0.56 -7.55
CA ALA A 103 4.54 -1.13 -8.89
C ALA A 103 5.69 -2.10 -9.19
N ALA A 104 6.91 -1.74 -8.80
CA ALA A 104 8.08 -2.61 -8.98
C ALA A 104 7.92 -3.93 -8.21
N THR A 105 7.43 -3.85 -6.98
CA THR A 105 7.15 -5.03 -6.16
C THR A 105 6.09 -5.91 -6.84
N ALA A 106 5.02 -5.30 -7.34
CA ALA A 106 3.96 -6.02 -8.03
C ALA A 106 4.45 -6.71 -9.31
N ARG A 107 5.30 -6.03 -10.08
CA ARG A 107 5.83 -6.59 -11.33
C ARG A 107 6.73 -7.81 -11.07
N VAL A 108 7.63 -7.69 -10.10
CA VAL A 108 8.56 -8.78 -9.78
C VAL A 108 7.82 -10.01 -9.25
N HIS A 109 6.80 -9.80 -8.42
CA HIS A 109 6.03 -10.89 -7.83
C HIS A 109 4.75 -11.26 -8.60
N ASN A 110 4.47 -10.59 -9.71
CA ASN A 110 3.26 -10.80 -10.51
C ASN A 110 1.98 -10.68 -9.68
N LEU A 111 1.83 -9.55 -8.99
CA LEU A 111 0.70 -9.26 -8.13
C LEU A 111 -0.21 -8.19 -8.74
N THR A 112 -1.48 -8.18 -8.33
CA THR A 112 -2.42 -7.11 -8.66
C THR A 112 -2.32 -6.02 -7.60
N VAL A 113 -2.10 -4.78 -8.02
CA VAL A 113 -2.09 -3.63 -7.10
C VAL A 113 -3.53 -3.25 -6.80
N VAL A 114 -3.86 -3.18 -5.53
CA VAL A 114 -5.19 -2.78 -5.05
C VAL A 114 -5.09 -1.35 -4.55
N THR A 115 -5.74 -0.43 -5.26
CA THR A 115 -5.55 1.00 -5.07
C THR A 115 -6.75 1.81 -5.58
N ARG A 116 -6.97 2.97 -4.97
CA ARG A 116 -7.87 3.98 -5.54
C ARG A 116 -7.21 4.70 -6.72
N ASN A 117 -5.88 4.76 -6.74
CA ASN A 117 -5.09 5.54 -7.71
C ASN A 117 -4.78 4.74 -8.97
N VAL A 118 -5.82 4.27 -9.63
CA VAL A 118 -5.74 3.35 -10.77
C VAL A 118 -4.95 3.97 -11.92
N LYS A 119 -5.18 5.25 -12.22
CA LYS A 119 -4.58 5.93 -13.35
C LYS A 119 -3.05 5.93 -13.29
N ASP A 120 -2.48 6.29 -12.14
CA ASP A 120 -1.03 6.36 -11.99
C ASP A 120 -0.39 4.98 -12.07
N PHE A 121 -1.01 3.96 -11.46
CA PHE A 121 -0.47 2.60 -11.52
C PHE A 121 -0.56 1.99 -12.92
N LYS A 122 -1.57 2.33 -13.69
CA LYS A 122 -1.66 1.87 -15.09
C LYS A 122 -0.48 2.36 -15.93
N THR A 123 0.07 3.54 -15.62
CA THR A 123 1.25 4.05 -16.35
C THR A 123 2.49 3.19 -16.12
N PHE A 124 2.52 2.41 -15.05
CA PHE A 124 3.62 1.48 -14.74
C PHE A 124 3.41 0.08 -15.32
N GLY A 125 2.31 -0.15 -16.03
CA GLY A 125 2.06 -1.43 -16.69
C GLY A 125 1.78 -2.60 -15.74
N VAL A 126 1.17 -2.34 -14.59
CA VAL A 126 0.77 -3.35 -13.61
C VAL A 126 -0.73 -3.61 -13.68
N LYS A 127 -1.14 -4.79 -13.22
CA LYS A 127 -2.55 -5.09 -13.02
C LYS A 127 -3.05 -4.30 -11.83
N VAL A 128 -4.22 -3.67 -11.96
CA VAL A 128 -4.81 -2.85 -10.89
C VAL A 128 -6.24 -3.24 -10.62
N PHE A 129 -6.66 -3.07 -9.37
CA PHE A 129 -8.04 -3.22 -8.95
C PHE A 129 -8.38 -2.14 -7.93
N ASN A 130 -9.54 -1.49 -8.13
CA ASN A 130 -10.02 -0.44 -7.24
C ASN A 130 -11.18 -0.98 -6.38
N PRO A 131 -10.96 -1.31 -5.11
CA PRO A 131 -12.03 -1.86 -4.26
C PRO A 131 -13.10 -0.84 -3.89
N PHE A 132 -12.82 0.46 -4.09
CA PHE A 132 -13.82 1.51 -3.85
C PHE A 132 -14.93 1.49 -4.89
N THR A 133 -14.63 1.05 -6.12
CA THR A 133 -15.58 1.00 -7.24
C THR A 133 -15.89 -0.42 -7.72
N GLY A 134 -15.09 -1.39 -7.30
CA GLY A 134 -15.20 -2.78 -7.76
C GLY A 134 -14.61 -3.01 -9.15
N LYS A 135 -13.84 -2.06 -9.63
CA LYS A 135 -13.20 -2.15 -10.94
C LYS A 135 -11.69 -1.99 -10.81
#